data_aae61aab965e12b9698a01ca67415936
#
_entry.id   aae61aab965e12b9698a01ca67415936
#
_cell.length_a   1.000
_cell.length_b   1.000
_cell.length_c   1.000
_cell.angle_alpha   90.00
_cell.angle_beta   90.00
_cell.angle_gamma   90.00
#
_symmetry.space_group_name_H-M   'P 1'
#
loop_
_entity.id
_entity.type
_entity.pdbx_description
1 polymer ?
#
loop_
_entity_poly.entity_id
_entity_poly.type
_entity_poly.pdbx_seq_one_letter_code
_entity_poly.pdbx_strand_id
1 'polypeptide(L)'
;LGKSIALIVVDMTKGFIDPNSPLGFECNDLIESNQRLIDIFREKDLPIFFTTTIYSKDSEATIFRKKIPDLNILSNDSEWVEFTSKIKPKSSEFIIEKNYASAFFNTNLYSELNLMGIDTVVITGVTTSGCVRATAVDGLQNNFVTIVVEDCVGDRNLNSHEVNLHDLNAKYADIVSSRDLITEIKRVN
;
A
#
# COMPACT_ATOMS: atom_id res chain seq x y z
N LEU A 1 9.43 8.69 13.75
CA LEU A 1 8.74 9.44 12.70
C LEU A 1 9.51 10.68 12.31
N GLY A 2 9.41 11.07 11.03
CA GLY A 2 9.87 12.38 10.57
C GLY A 2 8.92 13.52 10.96
N LYS A 3 9.06 14.65 10.30
CA LYS A 3 8.26 15.87 10.60
C LYS A 3 6.93 15.90 9.85
N SER A 4 6.87 15.29 8.67
CA SER A 4 5.69 15.28 7.79
C SER A 4 5.48 13.89 7.22
N ILE A 5 4.38 13.25 7.61
CA ILE A 5 4.10 11.86 7.28
C ILE A 5 2.93 11.74 6.32
N ALA A 6 2.96 10.73 5.44
CA ALA A 6 1.84 10.32 4.60
C ALA A 6 1.62 8.80 4.69
N LEU A 7 0.36 8.38 4.63
CA LEU A 7 -0.02 6.96 4.55
C LEU A 7 -0.14 6.55 3.09
N ILE A 8 0.45 5.41 2.74
CA ILE A 8 0.30 4.76 1.44
C ILE A 8 -0.40 3.41 1.67
N VAL A 9 -1.66 3.31 1.25
CA VAL A 9 -2.48 2.10 1.35
C VAL A 9 -2.37 1.35 0.03
N VAL A 10 -1.54 0.30 0.01
CA VAL A 10 -1.16 -0.40 -1.21
C VAL A 10 -2.18 -1.47 -1.56
N ASP A 11 -2.84 -1.32 -2.72
CA ASP A 11 -3.66 -2.32 -3.42
C ASP A 11 -4.74 -3.01 -2.56
N MET A 12 -5.36 -2.30 -1.62
CA MET A 12 -6.47 -2.80 -0.82
C MET A 12 -7.80 -2.75 -1.62
N THR A 13 -7.75 -3.24 -2.86
CA THR A 13 -8.89 -3.38 -3.78
C THR A 13 -9.48 -4.79 -3.71
N LYS A 14 -10.73 -4.96 -4.17
CA LYS A 14 -11.42 -6.27 -4.19
C LYS A 14 -10.54 -7.36 -4.79
N GLY A 15 -9.82 -7.07 -5.89
CA GLY A 15 -8.95 -8.03 -6.56
C GLY A 15 -7.91 -8.68 -5.66
N PHE A 16 -7.43 -7.98 -4.64
CA PHE A 16 -6.36 -8.47 -3.76
C PHE A 16 -6.84 -8.90 -2.37
N ILE A 17 -8.02 -8.44 -1.91
CA ILE A 17 -8.51 -8.71 -0.56
C ILE A 17 -9.82 -9.50 -0.50
N ASP A 18 -10.44 -9.81 -1.63
CA ASP A 18 -11.60 -10.72 -1.68
C ASP A 18 -11.10 -12.15 -1.91
N PRO A 19 -11.43 -13.11 -1.02
CA PRO A 19 -10.99 -14.50 -1.17
C PRO A 19 -11.55 -15.21 -2.41
N ASN A 20 -12.57 -14.66 -3.06
CA ASN A 20 -13.09 -15.19 -4.33
C ASN A 20 -12.28 -14.74 -5.54
N SER A 21 -11.40 -13.76 -5.39
CA SER A 21 -10.49 -13.34 -6.45
C SER A 21 -9.31 -14.32 -6.57
N PRO A 22 -8.83 -14.63 -7.78
CA PRO A 22 -7.61 -15.45 -7.96
C PRO A 22 -6.35 -14.80 -7.36
N LEU A 23 -6.36 -13.48 -7.13
CA LEU A 23 -5.28 -12.74 -6.47
C LEU A 23 -5.54 -12.52 -4.97
N GLY A 24 -6.75 -12.82 -4.50
CA GLY A 24 -7.19 -12.53 -3.14
C GLY A 24 -6.81 -13.60 -2.13
N PHE A 25 -7.10 -13.31 -0.87
CA PHE A 25 -6.98 -14.23 0.26
C PHE A 25 -7.81 -13.73 1.45
N GLU A 26 -8.05 -14.62 2.42
CA GLU A 26 -8.76 -14.26 3.64
C GLU A 26 -7.91 -13.30 4.49
N CYS A 27 -8.40 -12.08 4.72
CA CYS A 27 -7.62 -11.02 5.38
C CYS A 27 -8.49 -10.02 6.18
N ASN A 28 -9.54 -10.49 6.83
CA ASN A 28 -10.46 -9.63 7.59
C ASN A 28 -9.76 -8.80 8.67
N ASP A 29 -8.87 -9.40 9.47
CA ASP A 29 -8.12 -8.71 10.52
C ASP A 29 -7.22 -7.61 9.94
N LEU A 30 -6.62 -7.87 8.78
CA LEU A 30 -5.81 -6.92 8.03
C LEU A 30 -6.65 -5.71 7.59
N ILE A 31 -7.85 -5.95 7.05
CA ILE A 31 -8.78 -4.90 6.63
C ILE A 31 -9.17 -4.02 7.82
N GLU A 32 -9.50 -4.63 8.96
CA GLU A 32 -9.85 -3.89 10.18
C GLU A 32 -8.69 -3.07 10.74
N SER A 33 -7.46 -3.60 10.71
CA SER A 33 -6.26 -2.88 11.14
C SER A 33 -5.98 -1.68 10.25
N ASN A 34 -6.08 -1.85 8.92
CA ASN A 34 -5.97 -0.76 7.97
C ASN A 34 -7.05 0.30 8.17
N GLN A 35 -8.31 -0.10 8.37
CA GLN A 35 -9.39 0.84 8.61
C GLN A 35 -9.13 1.72 9.84
N ARG A 36 -8.71 1.10 10.97
CA ARG A 36 -8.35 1.85 12.18
C ARG A 36 -7.24 2.87 11.94
N LEU A 37 -6.20 2.48 11.20
CA LEU A 37 -5.08 3.38 10.90
C LEU A 37 -5.49 4.53 9.96
N ILE A 38 -6.26 4.23 8.92
CA ILE A 38 -6.84 5.21 8.00
C ILE A 38 -7.67 6.25 8.77
N ASP A 39 -8.50 5.80 9.72
CA ASP A 39 -9.34 6.69 10.51
C ASP A 39 -8.50 7.63 11.39
N ILE A 40 -7.38 7.18 11.94
CA ILE A 40 -6.44 8.05 12.70
C ILE A 40 -5.78 9.09 11.78
N PHE A 41 -5.35 8.70 10.57
CA PHE A 41 -4.79 9.67 9.63
C PHE A 41 -5.83 10.72 9.22
N ARG A 42 -7.09 10.31 9.00
CA ARG A 42 -8.22 11.21 8.74
C ARG A 42 -8.55 12.13 9.90
N GLU A 43 -8.51 11.62 11.13
CA GLU A 43 -8.74 12.41 12.36
C GLU A 43 -7.68 13.52 12.55
N LYS A 44 -6.47 13.25 12.06
CA LYS A 44 -5.31 14.15 12.16
C LYS A 44 -5.09 15.00 10.91
N ASP A 45 -5.97 14.95 9.93
CA ASP A 45 -5.84 15.62 8.63
C ASP A 45 -4.52 15.33 7.93
N LEU A 46 -3.98 14.11 8.12
CA LEU A 46 -2.75 13.65 7.49
C LEU A 46 -3.04 13.08 6.08
N PRO A 47 -2.17 13.30 5.09
CA PRO A 47 -2.40 12.85 3.72
C PRO A 47 -2.40 11.33 3.59
N ILE A 48 -3.35 10.82 2.78
CA ILE A 48 -3.52 9.40 2.48
C ILE A 48 -3.52 9.19 0.97
N PHE A 49 -2.69 8.27 0.53
CA PHE A 49 -2.57 7.81 -0.84
C PHE A 49 -3.02 6.36 -0.93
N PHE A 50 -4.03 6.09 -1.73
CA PHE A 50 -4.45 4.72 -2.04
C PHE A 50 -3.86 4.33 -3.39
N THR A 51 -3.42 3.08 -3.54
CA THR A 51 -3.03 2.58 -4.86
C THR A 51 -4.02 1.57 -5.39
N THR A 52 -4.17 1.54 -6.70
CA THR A 52 -4.85 0.47 -7.42
C THR A 52 -3.99 0.04 -8.60
N THR A 53 -3.79 -1.27 -8.74
CA THR A 53 -3.18 -1.83 -9.95
C THR A 53 -4.27 -1.99 -10.99
N ILE A 54 -4.08 -1.38 -12.16
CA ILE A 54 -5.09 -1.32 -13.21
C ILE A 54 -4.44 -1.35 -14.60
N TYR A 55 -5.11 -1.97 -15.56
CA TYR A 55 -4.67 -2.07 -16.94
C TYR A 55 -5.75 -1.56 -17.88
N SER A 56 -5.41 -0.50 -18.64
CA SER A 56 -6.29 0.11 -19.63
C SER A 56 -6.02 -0.40 -21.04
N LYS A 57 -4.84 -0.96 -21.29
CA LYS A 57 -4.39 -1.43 -22.60
C LYS A 57 -3.66 -2.76 -22.46
N ASP A 58 -3.78 -3.59 -23.50
CA ASP A 58 -3.08 -4.87 -23.56
C ASP A 58 -1.55 -4.73 -23.60
N SER A 59 -1.04 -3.60 -24.07
CA SER A 59 0.39 -3.30 -24.11
C SER A 59 1.02 -2.93 -22.75
N GLU A 60 0.20 -2.69 -21.72
CA GLU A 60 0.69 -2.30 -20.39
C GLU A 60 1.23 -3.50 -19.62
N ALA A 61 2.42 -3.35 -19.04
CA ALA A 61 3.08 -4.32 -18.16
C ALA A 61 3.09 -5.77 -18.70
N THR A 62 3.26 -5.94 -20.00
CA THR A 62 3.11 -7.24 -20.69
C THR A 62 3.97 -8.36 -20.09
N ILE A 63 5.20 -8.06 -19.66
CA ILE A 63 6.08 -9.04 -19.04
C ILE A 63 5.61 -9.40 -17.63
N PHE A 64 5.17 -8.41 -16.85
CA PHE A 64 4.64 -8.62 -15.51
C PHE A 64 3.34 -9.45 -15.55
N ARG A 65 2.41 -9.09 -16.43
CA ARG A 65 1.16 -9.83 -16.66
C ARG A 65 1.39 -11.24 -17.22
N LYS A 66 2.42 -11.44 -18.04
CA LYS A 66 2.83 -12.77 -18.51
C LYS A 66 3.40 -13.62 -17.36
N LYS A 67 4.13 -13.01 -16.43
CA LYS A 67 4.69 -13.69 -15.25
C LYS A 67 3.61 -14.08 -14.25
N ILE A 68 2.59 -13.22 -14.08
CA ILE A 68 1.46 -13.43 -13.18
C ILE A 68 0.17 -13.24 -14.00
N PRO A 69 -0.33 -14.29 -14.67
CA PRO A 69 -1.50 -14.18 -15.55
C PRO A 69 -2.78 -13.70 -14.84
N ASP A 70 -2.94 -13.98 -13.55
CA ASP A 70 -4.09 -13.57 -12.76
C ASP A 70 -4.24 -12.04 -12.67
N LEU A 71 -3.16 -11.28 -12.91
CA LEU A 71 -3.24 -9.81 -13.00
C LEU A 71 -4.16 -9.33 -14.14
N ASN A 72 -4.46 -10.17 -15.15
CA ASN A 72 -5.33 -9.78 -16.26
C ASN A 72 -6.79 -9.50 -15.85
N ILE A 73 -7.22 -9.89 -14.65
CA ILE A 73 -8.54 -9.51 -14.13
C ILE A 73 -8.66 -8.02 -13.78
N LEU A 74 -7.53 -7.32 -13.65
CA LEU A 74 -7.47 -5.92 -13.19
C LEU A 74 -7.58 -4.93 -14.35
N SER A 75 -8.64 -5.06 -15.16
CA SER A 75 -8.96 -4.11 -16.24
C SER A 75 -9.82 -2.94 -15.73
N ASN A 76 -9.85 -1.85 -16.48
CA ASN A 76 -10.64 -0.64 -16.15
C ASN A 76 -12.11 -0.90 -15.82
N ASP A 77 -12.73 -1.84 -16.54
CA ASP A 77 -14.16 -2.15 -16.39
C ASP A 77 -14.43 -3.26 -15.38
N SER A 78 -13.40 -3.69 -14.65
CA SER A 78 -13.48 -4.80 -13.71
C SER A 78 -13.82 -4.33 -12.31
N GLU A 79 -14.75 -5.01 -11.63
CA GLU A 79 -15.02 -4.76 -10.23
C GLU A 79 -13.80 -5.05 -9.31
N TRP A 80 -12.84 -5.84 -9.79
CA TRP A 80 -11.65 -6.21 -9.03
C TRP A 80 -10.69 -5.04 -8.76
N VAL A 81 -10.79 -3.95 -9.51
CA VAL A 81 -9.99 -2.72 -9.27
C VAL A 81 -10.67 -1.75 -8.29
N GLU A 82 -11.91 -2.03 -7.88
CA GLU A 82 -12.66 -1.19 -6.95
C GLU A 82 -12.20 -1.40 -5.49
N PHE A 83 -12.27 -0.32 -4.72
CA PHE A 83 -12.10 -0.39 -3.26
C PHE A 83 -13.36 -0.94 -2.59
N THR A 84 -13.19 -1.67 -1.50
CA THR A 84 -14.33 -2.14 -0.69
C THR A 84 -14.91 -0.99 0.13
N SER A 85 -16.15 -1.16 0.63
CA SER A 85 -16.79 -0.13 1.47
C SER A 85 -16.01 0.18 2.75
N LYS A 86 -15.25 -0.78 3.28
CA LYS A 86 -14.41 -0.63 4.49
C LYS A 86 -13.12 0.17 4.21
N ILE A 87 -12.56 0.05 3.00
CA ILE A 87 -11.31 0.70 2.58
C ILE A 87 -11.60 1.57 1.36
N LYS A 88 -12.46 2.56 1.52
CA LYS A 88 -12.84 3.44 0.40
C LYS A 88 -12.18 4.81 0.55
N PRO A 89 -11.44 5.29 -0.48
CA PRO A 89 -10.93 6.66 -0.51
C PRO A 89 -12.06 7.69 -0.43
N LYS A 90 -11.82 8.78 0.29
CA LYS A 90 -12.66 9.99 0.22
C LYS A 90 -12.28 10.83 -1.00
N SER A 91 -13.16 11.71 -1.44
CA SER A 91 -12.91 12.59 -2.60
C SER A 91 -11.73 13.57 -2.43
N SER A 92 -11.31 13.80 -1.18
CA SER A 92 -10.14 14.61 -0.84
C SER A 92 -8.84 13.82 -0.74
N GLU A 93 -8.88 12.50 -0.88
CA GLU A 93 -7.73 11.62 -0.78
C GLU A 93 -7.21 11.23 -2.17
N PHE A 94 -5.94 10.82 -2.25
CA PHE A 94 -5.28 10.54 -3.52
C PHE A 94 -5.46 9.08 -3.92
N ILE A 95 -5.73 8.85 -5.20
CA ILE A 95 -5.70 7.51 -5.81
C ILE A 95 -4.59 7.50 -6.84
N ILE A 96 -3.63 6.60 -6.66
CA ILE A 96 -2.49 6.38 -7.54
C ILE A 96 -2.76 5.11 -8.35
N GLU A 97 -3.05 5.27 -9.62
CA GLU A 97 -3.14 4.16 -10.56
C GLU A 97 -1.75 3.72 -10.99
N LYS A 98 -1.50 2.41 -10.98
CA LYS A 98 -0.21 1.85 -11.35
C LYS A 98 -0.36 0.56 -12.15
N ASN A 99 0.64 0.26 -12.98
CA ASN A 99 0.69 -0.98 -13.76
C ASN A 99 1.70 -2.00 -13.22
N TYR A 100 2.53 -1.61 -12.25
CA TYR A 100 3.62 -2.43 -11.71
C TYR A 100 3.54 -2.54 -10.19
N ALA A 101 4.44 -3.31 -9.58
CA ALA A 101 4.40 -3.60 -8.16
C ALA A 101 4.56 -2.33 -7.30
N SER A 102 5.60 -1.53 -7.53
CA SER A 102 5.86 -0.34 -6.73
C SER A 102 4.86 0.78 -7.02
N ALA A 103 4.39 1.44 -5.96
CA ALA A 103 3.56 2.63 -6.04
C ALA A 103 4.31 3.85 -6.62
N PHE A 104 5.64 3.83 -6.62
CA PHE A 104 6.47 4.91 -7.18
C PHE A 104 6.79 4.72 -8.66
N PHE A 105 6.80 3.47 -9.15
CA PHE A 105 7.30 3.18 -10.50
C PHE A 105 6.31 3.61 -11.57
N ASN A 106 6.72 4.59 -12.41
CA ASN A 106 5.91 5.18 -13.48
C ASN A 106 4.57 5.78 -13.00
N THR A 107 4.56 6.38 -11.80
CA THR A 107 3.42 7.10 -11.24
C THR A 107 3.83 8.53 -10.86
N ASN A 108 2.86 9.33 -10.44
CA ASN A 108 3.09 10.68 -9.92
C ASN A 108 3.30 10.73 -8.38
N LEU A 109 3.31 9.57 -7.68
CA LEU A 109 3.37 9.53 -6.21
C LEU A 109 4.56 10.33 -5.65
N TYR A 110 5.76 10.16 -6.21
CA TYR A 110 6.95 10.90 -5.78
C TYR A 110 6.73 12.43 -5.85
N SER A 111 6.17 12.90 -6.95
CA SER A 111 5.93 14.33 -7.16
C SER A 111 4.90 14.90 -6.18
N GLU A 112 3.81 14.16 -5.93
CA GLU A 112 2.77 14.56 -4.98
C GLU A 112 3.32 14.65 -3.55
N LEU A 113 4.06 13.62 -3.10
CA LEU A 113 4.70 13.61 -1.78
C LEU A 113 5.66 14.79 -1.60
N ASN A 114 6.49 15.09 -2.60
CA ASN A 114 7.42 16.22 -2.55
C ASN A 114 6.71 17.59 -2.53
N LEU A 115 5.66 17.77 -3.33
CA LEU A 115 4.85 18.99 -3.32
C LEU A 115 4.23 19.27 -1.96
N MET A 116 3.88 18.21 -1.21
CA MET A 116 3.34 18.30 0.14
C MET A 116 4.43 18.39 1.23
N GLY A 117 5.71 18.35 0.86
CA GLY A 117 6.83 18.39 1.81
C GLY A 117 6.90 17.16 2.73
N ILE A 118 6.41 16.01 2.26
CA ILE A 118 6.48 14.75 3.01
C ILE A 118 7.93 14.28 3.11
N ASP A 119 8.35 13.88 4.29
CA ASP A 119 9.66 13.28 4.56
C ASP A 119 9.59 11.80 4.97
N THR A 120 8.40 11.33 5.33
CA THR A 120 8.17 9.98 5.85
C THR A 120 6.95 9.35 5.21
N VAL A 121 7.10 8.13 4.72
CA VAL A 121 6.00 7.32 4.17
C VAL A 121 5.70 6.13 5.08
N VAL A 122 4.44 6.00 5.45
CA VAL A 122 3.89 4.87 6.19
C VAL A 122 3.19 3.97 5.19
N ILE A 123 3.63 2.73 5.06
CA ILE A 123 3.17 1.78 4.04
C ILE A 123 2.36 0.67 4.69
N THR A 124 1.17 0.43 4.13
CA THR A 124 0.25 -0.65 4.50
C THR A 124 -0.28 -1.36 3.26
N GLY A 125 -1.10 -2.39 3.44
CA GLY A 125 -1.79 -3.09 2.35
C GLY A 125 -1.14 -4.37 1.90
N VAL A 126 -1.27 -4.70 0.61
CA VAL A 126 -0.95 -6.03 0.08
C VAL A 126 -0.18 -5.97 -1.25
N THR A 127 0.60 -7.02 -1.59
CA THR A 127 1.05 -8.10 -0.70
C THR A 127 2.42 -7.78 -0.13
N THR A 128 2.72 -8.26 1.05
CA THR A 128 3.99 -7.95 1.76
C THR A 128 5.21 -8.24 0.89
N SER A 129 5.27 -9.41 0.24
CA SER A 129 6.39 -9.82 -0.62
C SER A 129 6.39 -9.16 -2.02
N GLY A 130 5.29 -8.51 -2.40
CA GLY A 130 5.08 -7.93 -3.72
C GLY A 130 5.06 -6.40 -3.69
N CYS A 131 3.86 -5.83 -3.82
CA CYS A 131 3.68 -4.39 -3.99
C CYS A 131 4.13 -3.58 -2.76
N VAL A 132 3.92 -4.09 -1.55
CA VAL A 132 4.39 -3.47 -0.30
C VAL A 132 5.92 -3.40 -0.30
N ARG A 133 6.60 -4.54 -0.51
CA ARG A 133 8.07 -4.58 -0.57
C ARG A 133 8.63 -3.65 -1.66
N ALA A 134 8.08 -3.72 -2.86
CA ALA A 134 8.54 -2.88 -3.97
C ALA A 134 8.40 -1.39 -3.65
N THR A 135 7.26 -0.99 -3.06
CA THR A 135 7.00 0.39 -2.64
C THR A 135 7.94 0.84 -1.52
N ALA A 136 8.22 -0.04 -0.55
CA ALA A 136 9.11 0.29 0.56
C ALA A 136 10.57 0.49 0.08
N VAL A 137 11.06 -0.38 -0.79
CA VAL A 137 12.40 -0.24 -1.39
C VAL A 137 12.51 1.05 -2.17
N ASP A 138 11.53 1.38 -3.02
CA ASP A 138 11.54 2.61 -3.79
C ASP A 138 11.33 3.85 -2.92
N GLY A 139 10.56 3.76 -1.84
CA GLY A 139 10.42 4.84 -0.87
C GLY A 139 11.78 5.25 -0.29
N LEU A 140 12.54 4.28 0.21
CA LEU A 140 13.90 4.51 0.71
C LEU A 140 14.83 5.03 -0.40
N GLN A 141 14.77 4.47 -1.61
CA GLN A 141 15.60 4.93 -2.74
C GLN A 141 15.27 6.36 -3.21
N ASN A 142 14.04 6.81 -2.96
CA ASN A 142 13.61 8.20 -3.16
C ASN A 142 13.87 9.10 -1.94
N ASN A 143 14.65 8.62 -0.96
CA ASN A 143 15.07 9.35 0.23
C ASN A 143 13.96 9.70 1.22
N PHE A 144 12.89 8.90 1.28
CA PHE A 144 11.91 8.98 2.35
C PHE A 144 12.31 8.09 3.54
N VAL A 145 12.05 8.55 4.75
CA VAL A 145 11.97 7.65 5.91
C VAL A 145 10.80 6.69 5.65
N THR A 146 11.08 5.41 5.60
CA THR A 146 10.10 4.40 5.19
C THR A 146 9.72 3.53 6.38
N ILE A 147 8.43 3.46 6.66
CA ILE A 147 7.85 2.66 7.74
C ILE A 147 6.85 1.69 7.14
N VAL A 148 6.91 0.43 7.54
CA VAL A 148 5.91 -0.59 7.19
C VAL A 148 5.20 -1.03 8.46
N VAL A 149 3.87 -1.04 8.43
CA VAL A 149 3.06 -1.39 9.60
C VAL A 149 2.70 -2.87 9.54
N GLU A 150 3.33 -3.68 10.40
CA GLU A 150 3.33 -5.14 10.32
C GLU A 150 1.93 -5.78 10.36
N ASP A 151 1.05 -5.30 11.22
CA ASP A 151 -0.33 -5.79 11.35
C ASP A 151 -1.31 -5.13 10.36
N CYS A 152 -0.82 -4.23 9.51
CA CYS A 152 -1.54 -3.60 8.39
C CYS A 152 -1.03 -4.05 7.02
N VAL A 153 -0.12 -5.01 6.94
CA VAL A 153 0.33 -5.65 5.70
C VAL A 153 0.09 -7.16 5.74
N GLY A 154 -0.14 -7.76 4.59
CA GLY A 154 -0.41 -9.20 4.52
C GLY A 154 0.02 -9.85 3.22
N ASP A 155 0.05 -11.18 3.23
CA ASP A 155 0.42 -11.99 2.07
C ASP A 155 -0.36 -13.31 2.07
N ARG A 156 -0.52 -13.93 0.89
CA ARG A 156 -1.14 -15.26 0.72
C ARG A 156 -0.33 -16.37 1.39
N ASN A 157 0.98 -16.17 1.50
CA ASN A 157 1.91 -17.14 2.08
C ASN A 157 2.58 -16.54 3.31
N LEU A 158 2.34 -17.13 4.47
CA LEU A 158 2.87 -16.63 5.75
C LEU A 158 4.40 -16.60 5.79
N ASN A 159 5.07 -17.63 5.24
CA ASN A 159 6.54 -17.63 5.20
C ASN A 159 7.09 -16.48 4.34
N SER A 160 6.43 -16.20 3.19
CA SER A 160 6.80 -15.06 2.36
C SER A 160 6.59 -13.74 3.09
N HIS A 161 5.49 -13.61 3.85
CA HIS A 161 5.21 -12.45 4.68
C HIS A 161 6.33 -12.22 5.72
N GLU A 162 6.62 -13.22 6.54
CA GLU A 162 7.61 -13.14 7.63
C GLU A 162 9.03 -12.84 7.12
N VAL A 163 9.49 -13.55 6.08
CA VAL A 163 10.82 -13.33 5.50
C VAL A 163 10.94 -11.93 4.91
N ASN A 164 9.88 -11.43 4.25
CA ASN A 164 9.92 -10.09 3.67
C ASN A 164 9.87 -8.99 4.73
N LEU A 165 9.12 -9.14 5.81
CA LEU A 165 9.18 -8.20 6.94
C LEU A 165 10.58 -8.19 7.58
N HIS A 166 11.20 -9.36 7.77
CA HIS A 166 12.58 -9.45 8.28
C HIS A 166 13.57 -8.70 7.36
N ASP A 167 13.51 -8.96 6.05
CA ASP A 167 14.38 -8.31 5.08
C ASP A 167 14.18 -6.80 4.99
N LEU A 168 12.91 -6.35 5.03
CA LEU A 168 12.57 -4.94 5.02
C LEU A 168 13.14 -4.24 6.25
N ASN A 169 12.94 -4.81 7.44
CA ASN A 169 13.46 -4.26 8.70
C ASN A 169 14.99 -4.20 8.73
N ALA A 170 15.64 -5.16 8.10
CA ALA A 170 17.11 -5.21 8.09
C ALA A 170 17.75 -4.15 7.17
N LYS A 171 17.03 -3.63 6.14
CA LYS A 171 17.67 -2.92 5.03
C LYS A 171 16.93 -1.69 4.51
N TYR A 172 15.57 -1.67 4.55
CA TYR A 172 14.81 -0.74 3.72
C TYR A 172 13.75 0.07 4.46
N ALA A 173 13.26 -0.41 5.61
CA ALA A 173 12.16 0.23 6.32
C ALA A 173 12.22 -0.10 7.81
N ASP A 174 11.67 0.76 8.64
CA ASP A 174 11.37 0.42 10.03
C ASP A 174 10.03 -0.36 10.07
N ILE A 175 10.02 -1.51 10.74
CA ILE A 175 8.80 -2.29 10.96
C ILE A 175 8.22 -1.96 12.32
N VAL A 176 6.97 -1.51 12.34
CA VAL A 176 6.29 -1.10 13.58
C VAL A 176 4.88 -1.69 13.65
N SER A 177 4.33 -1.83 14.86
CA SER A 177 2.91 -2.16 15.02
C SER A 177 2.03 -0.93 14.79
N SER A 178 0.78 -1.12 14.33
CA SER A 178 -0.21 -0.03 14.22
C SER A 178 -0.43 0.65 15.58
N ARG A 179 -0.41 -0.11 16.67
CA ARG A 179 -0.58 0.39 18.04
C ARG A 179 0.51 1.40 18.41
N ASP A 180 1.77 1.06 18.13
CA ASP A 180 2.91 1.92 18.47
C ASP A 180 2.91 3.17 17.61
N LEU A 181 2.66 3.01 16.31
CA LEU A 181 2.53 4.12 15.37
C LEU A 181 1.42 5.09 15.77
N ILE A 182 0.22 4.60 16.07
CA ILE A 182 -0.92 5.41 16.51
C ILE A 182 -0.58 6.17 17.80
N THR A 183 0.12 5.50 18.73
CA THR A 183 0.55 6.13 19.98
C THR A 183 1.50 7.30 19.70
N GLU A 184 2.42 7.13 18.76
CA GLU A 184 3.36 8.18 18.39
C GLU A 184 2.68 9.34 17.65
N ILE A 185 1.82 9.05 16.67
CA ILE A 185 1.02 10.08 15.97
C ILE A 185 0.21 10.94 16.95
N LYS A 186 -0.37 10.33 17.98
CA LYS A 186 -1.15 11.06 18.99
C LYS A 186 -0.31 11.90 19.95
N ARG A 187 0.99 11.63 20.06
CA ARG A 187 1.91 12.42 20.94
C ARG A 187 2.46 13.67 20.27
N VAL A 188 2.57 13.66 18.94
CA VAL A 188 3.21 14.75 18.18
C VAL A 188 2.25 15.94 17.93
N ASN A 189 0.98 15.82 18.29
CA ASN A 189 -0.05 16.85 18.10
C ASN A 189 -0.70 17.30 19.41
#